data_d1058ab70bf78a1883bfcadd593bb701
#
_entry.id   d1058ab70bf78a1883bfcadd593bb701
#
_cell.length_a   1.000
_cell.length_b   1.000
_cell.length_c   1.000
_cell.angle_alpha   90.00
_cell.angle_beta   90.00
_cell.angle_gamma   90.00
#
_symmetry.space_group_name_H-M   'P 1'
#
loop_
_entity.id
_entity.type
_entity.pdbx_description
1 polymer ?
#
loop_
_entity_poly.entity_id
_entity_poly.type
_entity_poly.pdbx_seq_one_letter_code
_entity_poly.pdbx_strand_id
1 'polypeptide(L)'
;MPNNRLYKMQLLSKVKSLFAKRDKRQEKELQEDFLKAIYEQGGSMSTDEAKRSAEALHTNNEGISAIVGALALQGEIAIGEQLKLTEKGQTHALKLIRAHRIYEQYLAEHSGYAPPEWHERAHRMEHRISDAEQERIASLLGNPLFDPHGDPIPTHSLEIAGKEKHRQPITTMSWWRITHVEDDDKRLFIEIADKGLTKDSIIFITYIDNLSVKFRYEGEHFTLPIAALEAINMEPVDDKDPAIEAGRDVYRLIHLEPGKTVQIVGLSPSCRGALRRRLLDLGFVKGSNVSIDMPSPMGNPIAYIVRGTAIALRHDQAAYILVKDTL
;
A
#
# COMPACT_ATOMS: atom_id res chain seq x y z
N MET A 1 19.26 -43.52 38.56
CA MET A 1 18.99 -42.37 37.66
C MET A 1 18.00 -42.78 36.56
N PRO A 2 16.68 -42.68 36.76
CA PRO A 2 15.70 -43.07 35.73
C PRO A 2 14.91 -41.89 35.10
N ASN A 3 15.43 -40.66 35.08
CA ASN A 3 14.58 -39.52 34.70
C ASN A 3 14.85 -38.94 33.27
N ASN A 4 15.79 -39.49 32.54
CA ASN A 4 16.21 -38.89 31.22
C ASN A 4 15.34 -39.39 30.05
N ARG A 5 14.71 -40.55 30.13
CA ARG A 5 13.91 -41.17 29.07
C ARG A 5 12.50 -40.56 28.97
N LEU A 6 11.88 -40.30 30.12
CA LEU A 6 10.55 -39.65 30.18
C LEU A 6 10.62 -38.20 29.75
N TYR A 7 11.67 -37.47 30.12
CA TYR A 7 11.88 -36.08 29.71
C TYR A 7 12.13 -35.97 28.20
N LYS A 8 12.92 -36.88 27.62
CA LYS A 8 13.12 -36.95 26.14
C LYS A 8 11.81 -37.30 25.42
N MET A 9 10.99 -38.19 25.93
CA MET A 9 9.69 -38.52 25.31
C MET A 9 8.70 -37.35 25.40
N GLN A 10 8.65 -36.61 26.50
CA GLN A 10 7.81 -35.42 26.64
C GLN A 10 8.31 -34.27 25.75
N LEU A 11 9.64 -34.11 25.62
CA LEU A 11 10.22 -33.12 24.71
C LEU A 11 9.91 -33.45 23.23
N LEU A 12 10.07 -34.71 22.84
CA LEU A 12 9.74 -35.22 21.51
C LEU A 12 8.24 -35.11 21.20
N SER A 13 7.35 -35.33 22.17
CA SER A 13 5.92 -35.15 21.97
C SER A 13 5.53 -33.67 21.83
N LYS A 14 6.14 -32.78 22.62
CA LYS A 14 5.97 -31.33 22.47
C LYS A 14 6.50 -30.82 21.14
N VAL A 15 7.67 -31.29 20.71
CA VAL A 15 8.26 -30.93 19.41
C VAL A 15 7.38 -31.44 18.27
N LYS A 16 6.93 -32.72 18.30
CA LYS A 16 5.99 -33.25 17.29
C LYS A 16 4.65 -32.48 17.29
N SER A 17 4.12 -32.08 18.44
CA SER A 17 2.89 -31.29 18.52
C SER A 17 3.07 -29.86 17.98
N LEU A 18 4.25 -29.28 18.15
CA LEU A 18 4.62 -27.98 17.60
C LEU A 18 4.76 -28.04 16.06
N PHE A 19 5.42 -29.10 15.53
CA PHE A 19 5.52 -29.32 14.09
C PHE A 19 4.15 -29.61 13.47
N ALA A 20 3.33 -30.46 14.07
CA ALA A 20 1.98 -30.73 13.60
C ALA A 20 1.05 -29.49 13.64
N LYS A 21 1.24 -28.57 14.61
CA LYS A 21 0.53 -27.28 14.66
C LYS A 21 1.05 -26.31 13.58
N ARG A 22 2.34 -26.35 13.26
CA ARG A 22 2.94 -25.53 12.23
C ARG A 22 2.43 -25.96 10.83
N ASP A 23 2.40 -27.26 10.56
CA ASP A 23 1.87 -27.80 9.30
C ASP A 23 0.40 -27.45 9.09
N LYS A 24 -0.45 -27.62 10.13
CA LYS A 24 -1.87 -27.27 10.05
C LYS A 24 -2.14 -25.78 9.85
N ARG A 25 -1.28 -24.95 10.39
CA ARG A 25 -1.41 -23.50 10.21
C ARG A 25 -1.04 -23.10 8.78
N GLN A 26 0.05 -23.62 8.25
CA GLN A 26 0.48 -23.36 6.89
C GLN A 26 -0.55 -23.88 5.87
N GLU A 27 -1.15 -25.05 6.14
CA GLU A 27 -2.23 -25.59 5.34
C GLU A 27 -3.48 -24.67 5.34
N LYS A 28 -3.83 -24.11 6.49
CA LYS A 28 -4.94 -23.15 6.60
C LYS A 28 -4.63 -21.86 5.83
N GLU A 29 -3.44 -21.28 6.00
CA GLU A 29 -2.99 -20.08 5.28
C GLU A 29 -3.09 -20.31 3.76
N LEU A 30 -2.63 -21.46 3.24
CA LEU A 30 -2.74 -21.81 1.80
C LEU A 30 -4.20 -21.95 1.33
N GLN A 31 -5.10 -22.49 2.15
CA GLN A 31 -6.53 -22.57 1.82
C GLN A 31 -7.14 -21.18 1.73
N GLU A 32 -6.82 -20.29 2.66
CA GLU A 32 -7.29 -18.91 2.70
C GLU A 32 -6.76 -18.11 1.51
N ASP A 33 -5.48 -18.26 1.16
CA ASP A 33 -4.89 -17.64 -0.03
C ASP A 33 -5.57 -18.10 -1.33
N PHE A 34 -5.84 -19.39 -1.45
CA PHE A 34 -6.53 -19.94 -2.61
C PHE A 34 -7.97 -19.44 -2.71
N LEU A 35 -8.66 -19.29 -1.59
CA LEU A 35 -10.01 -18.73 -1.54
C LEU A 35 -10.03 -17.27 -2.01
N LYS A 36 -9.06 -16.48 -1.56
CA LYS A 36 -8.84 -15.09 -1.97
C LYS A 36 -8.57 -15.01 -3.47
N ALA A 37 -7.70 -15.86 -4.01
CA ALA A 37 -7.39 -15.92 -5.44
C ALA A 37 -8.63 -16.24 -6.30
N ILE A 38 -9.52 -17.13 -5.88
CA ILE A 38 -10.79 -17.38 -6.58
C ILE A 38 -11.68 -16.14 -6.56
N TYR A 39 -11.75 -15.44 -5.42
CA TYR A 39 -12.54 -14.22 -5.30
C TYR A 39 -12.06 -13.11 -6.23
N GLU A 40 -10.75 -12.88 -6.30
CA GLU A 40 -10.12 -11.87 -7.15
C GLU A 40 -10.32 -12.13 -8.65
N GLN A 41 -10.52 -13.40 -9.04
CA GLN A 41 -10.88 -13.80 -10.39
C GLN A 41 -12.42 -13.73 -10.67
N GLY A 42 -13.18 -13.07 -9.81
CA GLY A 42 -14.62 -12.89 -9.98
C GLY A 42 -15.48 -14.00 -9.37
N GLY A 43 -14.94 -14.74 -8.41
CA GLY A 43 -15.65 -15.77 -7.63
C GLY A 43 -15.75 -17.14 -8.30
N SER A 44 -15.09 -17.31 -9.46
CA SER A 44 -14.98 -18.60 -10.16
C SER A 44 -13.62 -18.74 -10.83
N MET A 45 -13.13 -19.98 -10.93
CA MET A 45 -11.82 -20.31 -11.46
C MET A 45 -11.88 -21.63 -12.22
N SER A 46 -11.29 -21.70 -13.41
CA SER A 46 -11.14 -22.95 -14.15
C SER A 46 -10.09 -23.87 -13.53
N THR A 47 -10.12 -25.14 -13.85
CA THR A 47 -9.11 -26.11 -13.36
C THR A 47 -7.68 -25.74 -13.79
N ASP A 48 -7.53 -25.13 -14.98
CA ASP A 48 -6.20 -24.73 -15.45
C ASP A 48 -5.69 -23.46 -14.78
N GLU A 49 -6.57 -22.54 -14.41
CA GLU A 49 -6.24 -21.39 -13.57
C GLU A 49 -5.84 -21.83 -12.15
N ALA A 50 -6.60 -22.78 -11.58
CA ALA A 50 -6.26 -23.38 -10.29
C ALA A 50 -4.86 -24.03 -10.29
N LYS A 51 -4.49 -24.71 -11.37
CA LYS A 51 -3.12 -25.27 -11.51
C LYS A 51 -2.04 -24.19 -11.60
N ARG A 52 -2.31 -23.09 -12.31
CA ARG A 52 -1.38 -21.94 -12.35
C ARG A 52 -1.23 -21.26 -11.00
N SER A 53 -2.29 -21.19 -10.21
CA SER A 53 -2.23 -20.69 -8.82
C SER A 53 -1.33 -21.55 -7.92
N ALA A 54 -1.08 -22.83 -8.26
CA ALA A 54 -0.19 -23.68 -7.51
C ALA A 54 1.25 -23.14 -7.45
N GLU A 55 1.75 -22.56 -8.55
CA GLU A 55 3.09 -21.96 -8.61
C GLU A 55 3.17 -20.70 -7.73
N ALA A 56 2.15 -19.85 -7.80
CA ALA A 56 2.06 -18.63 -6.98
C ALA A 56 1.97 -18.96 -5.47
N LEU A 57 1.25 -20.04 -5.12
CA LEU A 57 1.11 -20.53 -3.75
C LEU A 57 2.26 -21.44 -3.29
N HIS A 58 3.34 -21.56 -4.08
CA HIS A 58 4.49 -22.42 -3.77
C HIS A 58 4.11 -23.86 -3.42
N THR A 59 3.11 -24.41 -4.11
CA THR A 59 2.63 -25.79 -3.95
C THR A 59 2.66 -26.53 -5.31
N ASN A 60 2.23 -27.79 -5.33
CA ASN A 60 2.12 -28.59 -6.54
C ASN A 60 0.65 -28.95 -6.84
N ASN A 61 0.42 -29.64 -7.95
CA ASN A 61 -0.94 -30.05 -8.37
C ASN A 61 -1.66 -30.95 -7.34
N GLU A 62 -0.92 -31.78 -6.59
CA GLU A 62 -1.49 -32.61 -5.53
C GLU A 62 -1.90 -31.74 -4.34
N GLY A 63 -1.08 -30.73 -3.99
CA GLY A 63 -1.38 -29.75 -2.96
C GLY A 63 -2.64 -28.93 -3.30
N ILE A 64 -2.76 -28.45 -4.54
CA ILE A 64 -3.99 -27.76 -4.99
C ILE A 64 -5.20 -28.70 -4.91
N SER A 65 -5.08 -29.96 -5.34
CA SER A 65 -6.19 -30.91 -5.24
C SER A 65 -6.61 -31.15 -3.80
N ALA A 66 -5.66 -31.20 -2.87
CA ALA A 66 -5.96 -31.32 -1.44
C ALA A 66 -6.64 -30.06 -0.88
N ILE A 67 -6.17 -28.85 -1.27
CA ILE A 67 -6.79 -27.57 -0.89
C ILE A 67 -8.23 -27.51 -1.39
N VAL A 68 -8.45 -27.80 -2.67
CA VAL A 68 -9.79 -27.84 -3.29
C VAL A 68 -10.71 -28.83 -2.57
N GLY A 69 -10.21 -30.04 -2.28
CA GLY A 69 -10.98 -31.04 -1.52
C GLY A 69 -11.34 -30.57 -0.12
N ALA A 70 -10.42 -29.94 0.59
CA ALA A 70 -10.65 -29.42 1.94
C ALA A 70 -11.69 -28.29 1.94
N LEU A 71 -11.56 -27.30 1.03
CA LEU A 71 -12.50 -26.19 0.90
C LEU A 71 -13.91 -26.66 0.48
N ALA A 72 -13.99 -27.66 -0.40
CA ALA A 72 -15.27 -28.27 -0.78
C ALA A 72 -15.93 -28.99 0.40
N LEU A 73 -15.17 -29.75 1.19
CA LEU A 73 -15.66 -30.38 2.42
C LEU A 73 -16.11 -29.36 3.47
N GLN A 74 -15.45 -28.22 3.54
CA GLN A 74 -15.84 -27.10 4.40
C GLN A 74 -17.07 -26.35 3.86
N GLY A 75 -17.50 -26.65 2.63
CA GLY A 75 -18.62 -25.98 1.96
C GLY A 75 -18.32 -24.55 1.54
N GLU A 76 -17.06 -24.22 1.30
CA GLU A 76 -16.62 -22.88 0.89
C GLU A 76 -16.50 -22.74 -0.64
N ILE A 77 -16.29 -23.85 -1.35
CA ILE A 77 -16.32 -23.91 -2.81
C ILE A 77 -17.25 -25.02 -3.29
N ALA A 78 -17.80 -24.83 -4.50
CA ALA A 78 -18.54 -25.82 -5.25
C ALA A 78 -17.66 -26.30 -6.42
N ILE A 79 -17.56 -27.61 -6.63
CA ILE A 79 -16.81 -28.23 -7.71
C ILE A 79 -17.79 -28.56 -8.84
N GLY A 80 -17.55 -28.02 -10.06
CA GLY A 80 -18.30 -28.25 -11.28
C GLY A 80 -17.39 -28.18 -12.49
N GLU A 81 -17.86 -27.62 -13.60
CA GLU A 81 -17.02 -27.29 -14.75
C GLU A 81 -15.94 -26.26 -14.38
N GLN A 82 -16.26 -25.44 -13.40
CA GLN A 82 -15.36 -24.49 -12.75
C GLN A 82 -15.47 -24.64 -11.24
N LEU A 83 -14.41 -24.26 -10.52
CA LEU A 83 -14.47 -24.04 -9.09
C LEU A 83 -15.20 -22.72 -8.83
N LYS A 84 -16.20 -22.72 -7.96
CA LYS A 84 -16.97 -21.51 -7.63
C LYS A 84 -17.02 -21.31 -6.13
N LEU A 85 -16.87 -20.08 -5.68
CA LEU A 85 -17.14 -19.74 -4.29
C LEU A 85 -18.62 -19.98 -3.96
N THR A 86 -18.88 -20.56 -2.82
CA THR A 86 -20.20 -20.53 -2.20
C THR A 86 -20.40 -19.19 -1.49
N GLU A 87 -21.60 -18.89 -1.00
CA GLU A 87 -21.85 -17.71 -0.17
C GLU A 87 -20.94 -17.69 1.08
N LYS A 88 -20.71 -18.86 1.68
CA LYS A 88 -19.78 -19.02 2.81
C LYS A 88 -18.34 -18.70 2.40
N GLY A 89 -17.88 -19.23 1.26
CA GLY A 89 -16.54 -18.98 0.75
C GLY A 89 -16.33 -17.52 0.37
N GLN A 90 -17.33 -16.89 -0.26
CA GLN A 90 -17.29 -15.47 -0.59
C GLN A 90 -17.20 -14.60 0.66
N THR A 91 -18.00 -14.90 1.69
CA THR A 91 -17.94 -14.22 2.98
C THR A 91 -16.55 -14.35 3.63
N HIS A 92 -15.96 -15.54 3.58
CA HIS A 92 -14.63 -15.77 4.15
C HIS A 92 -13.55 -15.02 3.38
N ALA A 93 -13.54 -15.08 2.05
CA ALA A 93 -12.62 -14.34 1.21
C ALA A 93 -12.70 -12.81 1.46
N LEU A 94 -13.92 -12.27 1.55
CA LEU A 94 -14.12 -10.84 1.84
C LEU A 94 -13.59 -10.43 3.21
N LYS A 95 -13.68 -11.31 4.22
CA LYS A 95 -13.09 -11.05 5.55
C LYS A 95 -11.57 -11.00 5.50
N LEU A 96 -10.94 -11.89 4.73
CA LEU A 96 -9.48 -11.88 4.54
C LEU A 96 -9.03 -10.62 3.81
N ILE A 97 -9.70 -10.25 2.72
CA ILE A 97 -9.43 -9.03 1.97
C ILE A 97 -9.59 -7.79 2.87
N ARG A 98 -10.65 -7.75 3.70
CA ARG A 98 -10.84 -6.67 4.66
C ARG A 98 -9.69 -6.61 5.66
N ALA A 99 -9.28 -7.76 6.22
CA ALA A 99 -8.17 -7.84 7.15
C ALA A 99 -6.87 -7.32 6.55
N HIS A 100 -6.56 -7.74 5.32
CA HIS A 100 -5.41 -7.32 4.55
C HIS A 100 -5.38 -5.80 4.38
N ARG A 101 -6.40 -5.24 3.74
CA ARG A 101 -6.47 -3.82 3.38
C ARG A 101 -6.53 -2.88 4.58
N ILE A 102 -7.25 -3.25 5.65
CA ILE A 102 -7.24 -2.50 6.91
C ILE A 102 -5.83 -2.49 7.51
N TYR A 103 -5.13 -3.63 7.47
CA TYR A 103 -3.79 -3.70 8.05
C TYR A 103 -2.75 -2.95 7.21
N GLU A 104 -2.87 -2.94 5.89
CA GLU A 104 -2.04 -2.07 5.03
C GLU A 104 -2.25 -0.60 5.35
N GLN A 105 -3.50 -0.16 5.48
CA GLN A 105 -3.81 1.21 5.88
C GLN A 105 -3.22 1.55 7.25
N TYR A 106 -3.30 0.61 8.20
CA TYR A 106 -2.67 0.77 9.51
C TYR A 106 -1.14 0.91 9.42
N LEU A 107 -0.49 0.11 8.59
CA LEU A 107 0.96 0.20 8.38
C LEU A 107 1.34 1.54 7.75
N ALA A 108 0.60 2.00 6.76
CA ALA A 108 0.84 3.27 6.09
C ALA A 108 0.73 4.47 7.04
N GLU A 109 -0.21 4.46 7.97
CA GLU A 109 -0.45 5.58 8.88
C GLU A 109 0.33 5.50 10.19
N HIS A 110 0.57 4.30 10.70
CA HIS A 110 1.08 4.11 12.07
C HIS A 110 2.45 3.44 12.15
N SER A 111 3.01 2.96 11.04
CA SER A 111 4.34 2.36 11.04
C SER A 111 5.40 3.27 10.43
N GLY A 112 6.66 2.82 10.46
CA GLY A 112 7.78 3.43 9.76
C GLY A 112 8.23 2.62 8.53
N TYR A 113 7.44 1.62 8.12
CA TYR A 113 7.77 0.77 6.97
C TYR A 113 7.56 1.51 5.65
N ALA A 114 8.43 1.21 4.67
CA ALA A 114 8.29 1.75 3.32
C ALA A 114 7.08 1.11 2.59
N PRO A 115 6.47 1.82 1.62
CA PRO A 115 5.31 1.31 0.88
C PRO A 115 5.47 -0.12 0.33
N PRO A 116 6.61 -0.52 -0.26
CA PRO A 116 6.78 -1.90 -0.77
C PRO A 116 6.81 -3.00 0.30
N GLU A 117 6.86 -2.63 1.59
CA GLU A 117 6.84 -3.60 2.70
C GLU A 117 5.44 -3.86 3.25
N TRP A 118 4.45 -2.99 2.93
CA TRP A 118 3.12 -3.07 3.56
C TRP A 118 2.38 -4.34 3.13
N HIS A 119 2.34 -4.63 1.84
CA HIS A 119 1.66 -5.79 1.27
C HIS A 119 2.12 -7.11 1.92
N GLU A 120 3.41 -7.39 1.92
CA GLU A 120 3.95 -8.63 2.50
C GLU A 120 3.66 -8.76 4.01
N ARG A 121 3.63 -7.62 4.71
CA ARG A 121 3.32 -7.59 6.15
C ARG A 121 1.83 -7.80 6.41
N ALA A 122 0.97 -7.19 5.61
CA ALA A 122 -0.47 -7.35 5.69
C ALA A 122 -0.88 -8.79 5.36
N HIS A 123 -0.31 -9.37 4.29
CA HIS A 123 -0.52 -10.76 3.93
C HIS A 123 -0.20 -11.73 5.07
N ARG A 124 0.89 -11.52 5.81
CA ARG A 124 1.21 -12.36 6.98
C ARG A 124 0.26 -12.15 8.16
N MET A 125 -0.42 -11.00 8.24
CA MET A 125 -1.31 -10.68 9.34
C MET A 125 -2.76 -11.05 9.08
N GLU A 126 -3.22 -11.05 7.83
CA GLU A 126 -4.63 -11.33 7.46
C GLU A 126 -5.12 -12.68 7.99
N HIS A 127 -4.24 -13.70 8.07
CA HIS A 127 -4.54 -15.03 8.58
C HIS A 127 -4.58 -15.13 10.12
N ARG A 128 -4.21 -14.05 10.82
CA ARG A 128 -3.96 -14.07 12.28
C ARG A 128 -4.84 -13.13 13.06
N ILE A 129 -5.27 -12.08 12.40
CA ILE A 129 -6.05 -11.02 13.01
C ILE A 129 -7.49 -11.48 13.22
N SER A 130 -8.01 -11.29 14.41
CA SER A 130 -9.40 -11.61 14.72
C SER A 130 -10.36 -10.54 14.20
N ASP A 131 -11.63 -10.91 13.95
CA ASP A 131 -12.69 -9.98 13.55
C ASP A 131 -12.77 -8.77 14.53
N ALA A 132 -12.66 -9.02 15.83
CA ALA A 132 -12.68 -7.96 16.85
C ALA A 132 -11.48 -7.02 16.76
N GLU A 133 -10.32 -7.52 16.38
CA GLU A 133 -9.12 -6.71 16.20
C GLU A 133 -9.17 -5.93 14.89
N GLN A 134 -9.72 -6.51 13.82
CA GLN A 134 -9.99 -5.80 12.57
C GLN A 134 -10.89 -4.57 12.81
N GLU A 135 -11.99 -4.75 13.57
CA GLU A 135 -12.91 -3.66 13.88
C GLU A 135 -12.27 -2.58 14.76
N ARG A 136 -11.41 -2.98 15.70
CA ARG A 136 -10.68 -2.03 16.53
C ARG A 136 -9.72 -1.19 15.68
N ILE A 137 -8.99 -1.81 14.75
CA ILE A 137 -8.07 -1.11 13.85
C ILE A 137 -8.87 -0.23 12.87
N ALA A 138 -9.94 -0.74 12.27
CA ALA A 138 -10.80 0.05 11.38
C ALA A 138 -11.34 1.30 12.08
N SER A 139 -11.81 1.18 13.33
CA SER A 139 -12.27 2.30 14.14
C SER A 139 -11.16 3.31 14.44
N LEU A 140 -9.95 2.84 14.77
CA LEU A 140 -8.78 3.68 15.01
C LEU A 140 -8.42 4.52 13.76
N LEU A 141 -8.61 3.96 12.58
CA LEU A 141 -8.35 4.60 11.29
C LEU A 141 -9.52 5.46 10.79
N GLY A 142 -10.62 5.56 11.53
CA GLY A 142 -11.82 6.29 11.11
C GLY A 142 -12.65 5.57 10.05
N ASN A 143 -12.58 4.25 9.99
CA ASN A 143 -13.28 3.38 9.01
C ASN A 143 -12.98 3.78 7.55
N PRO A 144 -11.73 3.65 7.08
CA PRO A 144 -11.35 4.04 5.74
C PRO A 144 -12.11 3.21 4.70
N LEU A 145 -12.47 3.86 3.58
CA LEU A 145 -13.15 3.20 2.45
C LEU A 145 -12.17 2.55 1.47
N PHE A 146 -10.93 3.00 1.48
CA PHE A 146 -9.86 2.55 0.58
C PHE A 146 -8.57 2.34 1.37
N ASP A 147 -7.77 1.41 0.92
CA ASP A 147 -6.41 1.20 1.40
C ASP A 147 -5.41 2.23 0.81
N PRO A 148 -4.10 2.16 1.15
CA PRO A 148 -3.12 3.13 0.66
C PRO A 148 -2.93 3.11 -0.86
N HIS A 149 -3.26 2.00 -1.52
CA HIS A 149 -3.12 1.79 -2.96
C HIS A 149 -4.35 2.24 -3.74
N GLY A 150 -5.48 2.39 -3.06
CA GLY A 150 -6.77 2.79 -3.62
C GLY A 150 -7.73 1.62 -3.83
N ASP A 151 -7.44 0.48 -3.24
CA ASP A 151 -8.34 -0.65 -3.23
C ASP A 151 -9.47 -0.46 -2.21
N PRO A 152 -10.74 -0.75 -2.60
CA PRO A 152 -11.87 -0.55 -1.70
C PRO A 152 -11.86 -1.56 -0.55
N ILE A 153 -11.85 -1.08 0.67
CA ILE A 153 -11.93 -1.92 1.87
C ILE A 153 -13.39 -2.40 2.03
N PRO A 154 -13.65 -3.72 2.08
CA PRO A 154 -14.99 -4.21 2.41
C PRO A 154 -15.48 -3.63 3.73
N THR A 155 -16.74 -3.21 3.81
CA THR A 155 -17.34 -2.69 5.06
C THR A 155 -17.48 -3.79 6.12
N HIS A 156 -17.95 -3.43 7.32
CA HIS A 156 -18.30 -4.42 8.35
C HIS A 156 -19.35 -5.44 7.86
N SER A 157 -20.31 -4.99 7.03
CA SER A 157 -21.31 -5.84 6.36
C SER A 157 -20.77 -6.57 5.11
N LEU A 158 -19.47 -6.44 4.83
CA LEU A 158 -18.77 -7.03 3.68
C LEU A 158 -19.25 -6.50 2.32
N GLU A 159 -19.82 -5.30 2.30
CA GLU A 159 -20.11 -4.57 1.07
C GLU A 159 -18.85 -3.87 0.57
N ILE A 160 -18.65 -3.86 -0.75
CA ILE A 160 -17.54 -3.16 -1.40
C ILE A 160 -18.09 -1.95 -2.13
N ALA A 161 -17.50 -0.77 -1.92
CA ALA A 161 -17.80 0.41 -2.72
C ALA A 161 -17.52 0.11 -4.20
N GLY A 162 -18.50 0.36 -5.07
CA GLY A 162 -18.45 -0.02 -6.48
C GLY A 162 -17.20 0.56 -7.17
N LYS A 163 -16.46 -0.31 -7.84
CA LYS A 163 -15.38 0.07 -8.76
C LYS A 163 -15.93 0.06 -10.19
N GLU A 164 -16.29 1.21 -10.72
CA GLU A 164 -16.28 1.36 -12.17
C GLU A 164 -14.88 1.81 -12.59
N LYS A 165 -14.06 0.86 -13.03
CA LYS A 165 -12.75 1.14 -13.64
C LYS A 165 -12.96 1.54 -15.10
N HIS A 166 -13.44 2.74 -15.36
CA HIS A 166 -13.37 3.32 -16.70
C HIS A 166 -12.01 3.95 -16.90
N ARG A 167 -11.08 3.23 -17.52
CA ARG A 167 -9.83 3.84 -18.00
C ARG A 167 -10.17 4.80 -19.12
N GLN A 168 -10.02 6.08 -18.87
CA GLN A 168 -10.10 7.10 -19.91
C GLN A 168 -8.77 7.16 -20.68
N PRO A 169 -8.78 7.46 -21.99
CA PRO A 169 -7.54 7.68 -22.75
C PRO A 169 -6.76 8.83 -22.13
N ILE A 170 -5.52 8.54 -21.77
CA ILE A 170 -4.64 9.54 -21.14
C ILE A 170 -4.17 10.53 -22.22
N THR A 171 -4.34 11.81 -21.95
CA THR A 171 -3.93 12.91 -22.83
C THR A 171 -2.69 13.62 -22.27
N THR A 172 -1.88 14.17 -23.16
CA THR A 172 -0.75 15.04 -22.81
C THR A 172 -1.21 16.47 -22.53
N MET A 173 -0.36 17.26 -21.87
CA MET A 173 -0.64 18.66 -21.46
C MET A 173 -1.90 18.78 -20.60
N SER A 174 -2.12 17.82 -19.69
CA SER A 174 -3.30 17.75 -18.85
C SER A 174 -2.99 17.20 -17.46
N TRP A 175 -3.87 17.52 -16.51
CA TRP A 175 -3.77 17.11 -15.13
C TRP A 175 -4.53 15.81 -14.89
N TRP A 176 -3.94 14.92 -14.09
CA TRP A 176 -4.48 13.62 -13.76
C TRP A 176 -4.31 13.35 -12.28
N ARG A 177 -5.37 12.87 -11.63
CA ARG A 177 -5.36 12.38 -10.26
C ARG A 177 -5.21 10.87 -10.25
N ILE A 178 -4.25 10.38 -9.52
CA ILE A 178 -4.07 8.94 -9.30
C ILE A 178 -5.18 8.45 -8.37
N THR A 179 -5.96 7.50 -8.84
CA THR A 179 -7.05 6.88 -8.05
C THR A 179 -6.65 5.53 -7.47
N HIS A 180 -5.70 4.84 -8.13
CA HIS A 180 -5.19 3.56 -7.68
C HIS A 180 -3.81 3.28 -8.27
N VAL A 181 -2.97 2.58 -7.52
CA VAL A 181 -1.65 2.08 -7.93
C VAL A 181 -1.63 0.57 -7.72
N GLU A 182 -1.39 -0.20 -8.79
CA GLU A 182 -1.28 -1.66 -8.73
C GLU A 182 0.01 -2.07 -8.01
N ASP A 183 -0.06 -2.97 -7.05
CA ASP A 183 1.07 -3.42 -6.22
C ASP A 183 1.45 -4.89 -6.42
N ASP A 184 0.76 -5.62 -7.29
CA ASP A 184 1.04 -7.02 -7.62
C ASP A 184 2.42 -7.20 -8.27
N ASP A 185 2.84 -6.30 -9.19
CA ASP A 185 4.22 -6.28 -9.69
C ASP A 185 5.10 -5.39 -8.81
N LYS A 186 5.79 -6.02 -7.86
CA LYS A 186 6.67 -5.35 -6.90
C LYS A 186 7.71 -4.43 -7.56
N ARG A 187 8.20 -4.73 -8.77
CA ARG A 187 9.21 -3.89 -9.44
C ARG A 187 8.58 -2.62 -9.97
N LEU A 188 7.44 -2.72 -10.64
CA LEU A 188 6.70 -1.56 -11.13
C LEU A 188 6.22 -0.70 -9.95
N PHE A 189 5.72 -1.33 -8.90
CA PHE A 189 5.30 -0.62 -7.69
C PHE A 189 6.43 0.17 -7.05
N ILE A 190 7.64 -0.42 -6.88
CA ILE A 190 8.82 0.29 -6.35
C ILE A 190 9.15 1.49 -7.24
N GLU A 191 9.14 1.32 -8.57
CA GLU A 191 9.43 2.39 -9.52
C GLU A 191 8.47 3.58 -9.40
N ILE A 192 7.19 3.31 -9.18
CA ILE A 192 6.14 4.30 -8.95
C ILE A 192 6.32 4.97 -7.56
N ALA A 193 6.52 4.17 -6.52
CA ALA A 193 6.69 4.62 -5.14
C ALA A 193 7.95 5.50 -4.96
N ASP A 194 9.04 5.19 -5.66
CA ASP A 194 10.29 5.97 -5.64
C ASP A 194 10.13 7.39 -6.19
N LYS A 195 9.09 7.64 -7.01
CA LYS A 195 8.72 8.99 -7.45
C LYS A 195 7.79 9.70 -6.45
N GLY A 196 7.44 9.03 -5.36
CA GLY A 196 6.52 9.55 -4.35
C GLY A 196 5.05 9.52 -4.80
N LEU A 197 4.73 8.78 -5.86
CA LEU A 197 3.37 8.66 -6.36
C LEU A 197 2.55 7.72 -5.48
N THR A 198 1.38 8.18 -5.11
CA THR A 198 0.41 7.43 -4.29
C THR A 198 -1.00 7.74 -4.77
N LYS A 199 -1.99 7.03 -4.26
CA LYS A 199 -3.40 7.45 -4.39
C LYS A 199 -3.55 8.94 -4.02
N ASP A 200 -4.39 9.65 -4.73
CA ASP A 200 -4.66 11.09 -4.62
C ASP A 200 -3.53 12.03 -5.07
N SER A 201 -2.37 11.52 -5.56
CA SER A 201 -1.36 12.33 -6.22
C SER A 201 -1.92 12.95 -7.50
N ILE A 202 -1.67 14.26 -7.72
CA ILE A 202 -2.08 14.98 -8.93
C ILE A 202 -0.83 15.27 -9.75
N ILE A 203 -0.75 14.73 -10.97
CA ILE A 203 0.38 14.87 -11.88
C ILE A 203 -0.02 15.63 -13.12
N PHE A 204 0.93 16.36 -13.73
CA PHE A 204 0.76 17.01 -15.01
C PHE A 204 1.53 16.26 -16.09
N ILE A 205 0.83 15.56 -16.98
CA ILE A 205 1.47 14.76 -18.03
C ILE A 205 1.91 15.69 -19.16
N THR A 206 3.21 15.69 -19.44
CA THR A 206 3.82 16.55 -20.46
C THR A 206 4.06 15.83 -21.78
N TYR A 207 4.37 14.53 -21.73
CA TYR A 207 4.72 13.74 -22.92
C TYR A 207 4.46 12.25 -22.68
N ILE A 208 4.00 11.56 -23.72
CA ILE A 208 3.83 10.10 -23.72
C ILE A 208 4.31 9.55 -25.07
N ASP A 209 5.07 8.49 -25.04
CA ASP A 209 5.41 7.66 -26.20
C ASP A 209 5.22 6.16 -25.86
N ASN A 210 5.63 5.27 -26.78
CA ASN A 210 5.49 3.83 -26.62
C ASN A 210 6.40 3.23 -25.53
N LEU A 211 7.35 4.00 -25.00
CA LEU A 211 8.35 3.53 -24.04
C LEU A 211 8.19 4.18 -22.66
N SER A 212 7.75 5.45 -22.64
CA SER A 212 7.78 6.26 -21.42
C SER A 212 6.69 7.32 -21.34
N VAL A 213 6.42 7.76 -20.14
CA VAL A 213 5.63 8.94 -19.81
C VAL A 213 6.49 9.93 -19.04
N LYS A 214 6.43 11.23 -19.44
CA LYS A 214 7.04 12.33 -18.70
C LYS A 214 5.97 13.20 -18.07
N PHE A 215 6.17 13.57 -16.81
CA PHE A 215 5.20 14.34 -16.04
C PHE A 215 5.88 15.25 -15.02
N ARG A 216 5.13 16.23 -14.54
CA ARG A 216 5.51 17.07 -13.40
C ARG A 216 4.71 16.65 -12.18
N TYR A 217 5.38 16.60 -11.04
CA TYR A 217 4.79 16.31 -9.74
C TYR A 217 5.57 17.06 -8.65
N GLU A 218 4.89 17.81 -7.79
CA GLU A 218 5.48 18.56 -6.67
C GLU A 218 6.69 19.44 -7.07
N GLY A 219 6.59 20.09 -8.23
CA GLY A 219 7.63 20.98 -8.77
C GLY A 219 8.78 20.29 -9.49
N GLU A 220 8.82 18.98 -9.53
CA GLU A 220 9.86 18.18 -10.19
C GLU A 220 9.38 17.53 -11.49
N HIS A 221 10.33 17.17 -12.35
CA HIS A 221 10.09 16.43 -13.59
C HIS A 221 10.50 14.98 -13.43
N PHE A 222 9.59 14.09 -13.76
CA PHE A 222 9.79 12.65 -13.67
C PHE A 222 9.56 11.96 -15.00
N THR A 223 10.17 10.78 -15.13
CA THR A 223 9.92 9.85 -16.23
C THR A 223 9.62 8.46 -15.63
N LEU A 224 8.60 7.81 -16.15
CA LEU A 224 8.27 6.40 -15.85
C LEU A 224 8.19 5.60 -17.15
N PRO A 225 8.53 4.30 -17.14
CA PRO A 225 8.24 3.41 -18.26
C PRO A 225 6.72 3.32 -18.47
N ILE A 226 6.31 3.07 -19.73
CA ILE A 226 4.89 2.95 -20.06
C ILE A 226 4.19 1.82 -19.28
N ALA A 227 4.91 0.73 -19.00
CA ALA A 227 4.40 -0.37 -18.17
C ALA A 227 4.02 0.08 -16.76
N ALA A 228 4.77 1.02 -16.15
CA ALA A 228 4.42 1.58 -14.84
C ALA A 228 3.18 2.50 -14.94
N LEU A 229 3.00 3.22 -16.06
CA LEU A 229 1.78 3.99 -16.29
C LEU A 229 0.54 3.08 -16.42
N GLU A 230 0.71 1.91 -17.02
CA GLU A 230 -0.38 0.91 -17.12
C GLU A 230 -0.78 0.31 -15.76
N ALA A 231 0.13 0.34 -14.79
CA ALA A 231 -0.13 -0.06 -13.41
C ALA A 231 -0.80 1.05 -12.56
N ILE A 232 -1.08 2.23 -13.14
CA ILE A 232 -1.72 3.35 -12.45
C ILE A 232 -3.10 3.61 -13.06
N ASN A 233 -4.14 3.68 -12.23
CA ASN A 233 -5.44 4.19 -12.64
C ASN A 233 -5.55 5.66 -12.30
N MET A 234 -6.04 6.46 -13.23
CA MET A 234 -6.13 7.90 -13.10
C MET A 234 -7.47 8.44 -13.62
N GLU A 235 -7.87 9.58 -13.11
CA GLU A 235 -8.99 10.38 -13.61
C GLU A 235 -8.49 11.78 -14.02
N PRO A 236 -9.06 12.38 -15.07
CA PRO A 236 -8.70 13.74 -15.47
C PRO A 236 -9.16 14.75 -14.41
N VAL A 237 -8.36 15.79 -14.23
CA VAL A 237 -8.66 16.90 -13.31
C VAL A 237 -8.77 18.18 -14.11
N ASP A 238 -9.82 18.97 -13.86
CA ASP A 238 -10.02 20.27 -14.51
C ASP A 238 -8.91 21.26 -14.09
N ASP A 239 -8.39 22.04 -15.02
CA ASP A 239 -7.37 23.06 -14.76
C ASP A 239 -7.76 24.11 -13.70
N LYS A 240 -9.05 24.25 -13.44
CA LYS A 240 -9.62 25.12 -12.42
C LYS A 240 -9.83 24.45 -11.07
N ASP A 241 -9.44 23.18 -10.94
CA ASP A 241 -9.55 22.47 -9.65
C ASP A 241 -8.73 23.25 -8.59
N PRO A 242 -9.31 23.55 -7.43
CA PRO A 242 -8.61 24.27 -6.35
C PRO A 242 -7.29 23.59 -5.92
N ALA A 243 -7.20 22.26 -6.05
CA ALA A 243 -5.99 21.51 -5.73
C ALA A 243 -4.85 21.82 -6.70
N ILE A 244 -5.14 22.04 -8.00
CA ILE A 244 -4.16 22.44 -8.99
C ILE A 244 -3.70 23.87 -8.73
N GLU A 245 -4.63 24.77 -8.46
CA GLU A 245 -4.32 26.17 -8.17
C GLU A 245 -3.46 26.31 -6.91
N ALA A 246 -3.79 25.54 -5.86
CA ALA A 246 -2.99 25.46 -4.65
C ALA A 246 -1.61 24.83 -4.85
N GLY A 247 -1.46 23.96 -5.85
CA GLY A 247 -0.23 23.26 -6.21
C GLY A 247 0.63 23.98 -7.26
N ARG A 248 0.15 25.11 -7.84
CA ARG A 248 0.98 25.93 -8.73
C ARG A 248 2.13 26.55 -7.95
N ASP A 249 3.31 26.55 -8.55
CA ASP A 249 4.53 27.13 -7.97
C ASP A 249 4.98 26.48 -6.64
N VAL A 250 4.42 25.30 -6.34
CA VAL A 250 4.85 24.49 -5.21
C VAL A 250 6.07 23.67 -5.61
N TYR A 251 7.06 23.62 -4.72
CA TYR A 251 8.25 22.81 -4.88
C TYR A 251 8.69 22.22 -3.53
N ARG A 252 9.62 21.28 -3.59
CA ARG A 252 10.12 20.60 -2.39
C ARG A 252 11.16 21.46 -1.68
N LEU A 253 11.14 21.48 -0.35
CA LEU A 253 12.03 22.28 0.50
C LEU A 253 13.53 22.06 0.20
N ILE A 254 13.90 20.90 -0.32
CA ILE A 254 15.27 20.60 -0.72
C ILE A 254 15.84 21.55 -1.80
N HIS A 255 14.97 22.23 -2.56
CA HIS A 255 15.36 23.20 -3.59
C HIS A 255 15.39 24.64 -3.07
N LEU A 256 15.16 24.85 -1.76
CA LEU A 256 15.25 26.19 -1.17
C LEU A 256 16.69 26.72 -1.25
N GLU A 257 16.84 27.91 -1.76
CA GLU A 257 18.13 28.60 -1.83
C GLU A 257 18.42 29.35 -0.51
N PRO A 258 19.72 29.39 -0.09
CA PRO A 258 20.12 30.19 1.07
C PRO A 258 19.68 31.66 0.95
N GLY A 259 19.25 32.24 2.07
CA GLY A 259 18.82 33.63 2.13
C GLY A 259 17.35 33.89 1.72
N LYS A 260 16.65 32.89 1.20
CA LYS A 260 15.22 32.97 0.93
C LYS A 260 14.39 32.47 2.14
N THR A 261 13.24 33.11 2.31
CA THR A 261 12.18 32.65 3.24
C THR A 261 10.97 32.27 2.42
N VAL A 262 10.42 31.09 2.66
CA VAL A 262 9.29 30.55 1.90
C VAL A 262 8.20 30.07 2.85
N GLN A 263 6.99 29.90 2.34
CA GLN A 263 5.86 29.41 3.12
C GLN A 263 5.62 27.92 2.87
N ILE A 264 5.47 27.15 3.92
CA ILE A 264 5.07 25.74 3.87
C ILE A 264 3.60 25.67 3.42
N VAL A 265 3.34 24.91 2.35
CA VAL A 265 1.97 24.64 1.87
C VAL A 265 1.43 23.31 2.36
N GLY A 266 2.31 22.39 2.78
CA GLY A 266 1.95 21.09 3.33
C GLY A 266 3.10 20.09 3.30
N LEU A 267 2.75 18.83 3.53
CA LEU A 267 3.64 17.70 3.34
C LEU A 267 3.14 16.86 2.16
N SER A 268 4.07 16.33 1.39
CA SER A 268 3.78 15.39 0.28
C SER A 268 2.81 14.29 0.75
N PRO A 269 1.83 13.86 -0.07
CA PRO A 269 0.97 12.70 0.22
C PRO A 269 1.76 11.42 0.51
N SER A 270 2.96 11.27 -0.07
CA SER A 270 3.86 10.14 0.20
C SER A 270 4.53 10.20 1.58
N CYS A 271 4.51 11.35 2.26
CA CYS A 271 4.97 11.47 3.64
C CYS A 271 3.93 10.89 4.60
N ARG A 272 4.15 9.69 5.10
CA ARG A 272 3.19 8.96 5.94
C ARG A 272 3.81 8.52 7.28
N GLY A 273 2.99 7.95 8.14
CA GLY A 273 3.40 7.29 9.38
C GLY A 273 4.15 8.18 10.36
N ALA A 274 5.17 7.62 11.00
CA ALA A 274 5.94 8.26 12.06
C ALA A 274 6.69 9.53 11.60
N LEU A 275 7.20 9.51 10.35
CA LEU A 275 7.91 10.66 9.80
C LEU A 275 6.98 11.86 9.63
N ARG A 276 5.78 11.63 9.09
CA ARG A 276 4.78 12.70 8.94
C ARG A 276 4.44 13.35 10.29
N ARG A 277 4.13 12.54 11.30
CA ARG A 277 3.86 13.05 12.66
C ARG A 277 5.02 13.87 13.19
N ARG A 278 6.24 13.33 13.09
CA ARG A 278 7.46 14.03 13.55
C ARG A 278 7.66 15.38 12.86
N LEU A 279 7.47 15.48 11.55
CA LEU A 279 7.61 16.75 10.83
C LEU A 279 6.55 17.77 11.27
N LEU A 280 5.30 17.33 11.46
CA LEU A 280 4.23 18.18 11.98
C LEU A 280 4.53 18.67 13.40
N ASP A 281 4.99 17.80 14.30
CA ASP A 281 5.34 18.12 15.69
C ASP A 281 6.52 19.12 15.76
N LEU A 282 7.45 19.02 14.82
CA LEU A 282 8.57 19.95 14.67
C LEU A 282 8.14 21.33 14.12
N GLY A 283 6.87 21.48 13.68
CA GLY A 283 6.32 22.75 13.22
C GLY A 283 6.32 22.94 11.70
N PHE A 284 6.64 21.89 10.91
CA PHE A 284 6.51 21.93 9.46
C PHE A 284 5.04 21.78 9.05
N VAL A 285 4.24 22.78 9.38
CA VAL A 285 2.80 22.82 9.13
C VAL A 285 2.44 23.91 8.13
N LYS A 286 1.33 23.72 7.43
CA LYS A 286 0.81 24.68 6.44
C LYS A 286 0.73 26.10 7.03
N GLY A 287 1.27 27.07 6.29
CA GLY A 287 1.30 28.48 6.65
C GLY A 287 2.51 28.92 7.47
N SER A 288 3.33 27.99 7.98
CA SER A 288 4.58 28.35 8.65
C SER A 288 5.63 28.81 7.63
N ASN A 289 6.41 29.84 8.01
CA ASN A 289 7.57 30.26 7.22
C ASN A 289 8.76 29.37 7.56
N VAL A 290 9.60 29.11 6.54
CA VAL A 290 10.84 28.36 6.68
C VAL A 290 11.95 29.02 5.87
N SER A 291 13.16 29.01 6.41
CA SER A 291 14.38 29.48 5.75
C SER A 291 15.56 28.55 6.10
N ILE A 292 16.63 28.61 5.35
CA ILE A 292 17.87 27.93 5.70
C ILE A 292 18.59 28.76 6.76
N ASP A 293 18.91 28.14 7.91
CA ASP A 293 19.75 28.75 8.96
C ASP A 293 21.23 28.63 8.57
N MET A 294 21.67 27.39 8.38
CA MET A 294 23.05 27.10 8.05
C MET A 294 23.14 25.92 7.08
N PRO A 295 23.79 26.10 5.93
CA PRO A 295 24.10 24.97 5.08
C PRO A 295 25.17 24.10 5.75
N SER A 296 25.01 22.79 5.69
CA SER A 296 26.04 21.85 6.14
C SER A 296 27.27 21.96 5.23
N PRO A 297 28.50 21.89 5.77
CA PRO A 297 29.71 21.82 4.96
C PRO A 297 29.72 20.66 3.95
N MET A 298 29.00 19.58 4.27
CA MET A 298 28.85 18.40 3.42
C MET A 298 27.48 18.37 2.65
N GLY A 299 26.70 19.45 2.72
CA GLY A 299 25.41 19.56 2.04
C GLY A 299 24.25 18.79 2.71
N ASN A 300 24.51 17.91 3.65
CA ASN A 300 23.47 17.10 4.32
C ASN A 300 23.92 16.68 5.73
N PRO A 301 23.10 16.87 6.82
CA PRO A 301 21.80 17.54 6.84
C PRO A 301 21.89 19.06 6.67
N ILE A 302 20.75 19.71 6.41
CA ILE A 302 20.61 21.17 6.36
C ILE A 302 19.81 21.61 7.58
N ALA A 303 20.25 22.71 8.24
CA ALA A 303 19.49 23.32 9.32
C ALA A 303 18.51 24.35 8.76
N TYR A 304 17.24 24.18 9.07
CA TYR A 304 16.15 25.08 8.70
C TYR A 304 15.60 25.78 9.92
N ILE A 305 15.30 27.07 9.80
CA ILE A 305 14.53 27.80 10.82
C ILE A 305 13.05 27.69 10.50
N VAL A 306 12.30 27.10 11.42
CA VAL A 306 10.84 27.04 11.40
C VAL A 306 10.31 27.46 12.76
N ARG A 307 9.34 28.40 12.81
CA ARG A 307 8.78 28.95 14.06
C ARG A 307 9.84 29.43 15.05
N GLY A 308 10.96 29.98 14.56
CA GLY A 308 12.06 30.48 15.36
C GLY A 308 13.01 29.42 15.93
N THR A 309 12.84 28.15 15.56
CA THR A 309 13.71 27.04 16.01
C THR A 309 14.52 26.49 14.84
N ALA A 310 15.82 26.32 15.03
CA ALA A 310 16.70 25.68 14.07
C ALA A 310 16.55 24.14 14.16
N ILE A 311 16.18 23.50 13.06
CA ILE A 311 15.93 22.07 12.95
C ILE A 311 16.75 21.49 11.81
N ALA A 312 17.62 20.54 12.10
CA ALA A 312 18.39 19.84 11.08
C ALA A 312 17.57 18.71 10.46
N LEU A 313 17.39 18.75 9.14
CA LEU A 313 16.75 17.70 8.37
C LEU A 313 17.72 17.11 7.36
N ARG A 314 17.64 15.81 7.17
CA ARG A 314 18.28 15.13 6.05
C ARG A 314 17.52 15.44 4.75
N HIS A 315 18.20 15.27 3.63
CA HIS A 315 17.64 15.54 2.30
C HIS A 315 16.36 14.75 2.03
N ASP A 316 16.36 13.47 2.38
CA ASP A 316 15.20 12.58 2.27
C ASP A 316 14.00 13.05 3.11
N GLN A 317 14.23 13.66 4.27
CA GLN A 317 13.17 14.21 5.12
C GLN A 317 12.66 15.55 4.59
N ALA A 318 13.56 16.43 4.16
CA ALA A 318 13.21 17.75 3.61
C ALA A 318 12.47 17.63 2.27
N ALA A 319 12.71 16.58 1.51
CA ALA A 319 12.02 16.30 0.24
C ALA A 319 10.50 16.13 0.40
N TYR A 320 10.02 15.78 1.59
CA TYR A 320 8.58 15.66 1.87
C TYR A 320 7.89 16.97 2.21
N ILE A 321 8.62 18.06 2.42
CA ILE A 321 8.04 19.35 2.79
C ILE A 321 7.84 20.17 1.53
N LEU A 322 6.59 20.55 1.28
CA LEU A 322 6.18 21.34 0.13
C LEU A 322 6.09 22.81 0.49
N VAL A 323 6.71 23.66 -0.31
CA VAL A 323 6.82 25.10 -0.08
C VAL A 323 6.46 25.89 -1.32
N LYS A 324 6.16 27.18 -1.15
CA LYS A 324 6.03 28.17 -2.22
C LYS A 324 6.69 29.47 -1.80
N ASP A 325 7.09 30.27 -2.76
CA ASP A 325 7.63 31.61 -2.50
C ASP A 325 6.56 32.47 -1.79
N THR A 326 7.00 33.28 -0.84
CA THR A 326 6.17 34.32 -0.26
C THR A 326 6.14 35.49 -1.22
N LEU A 327 4.93 35.93 -1.61
CA LEU A 327 4.71 37.13 -2.42
C LEU A 327 5.26 38.38 -1.74
#